data_fe0754b7d92ed17658aad84596a49430
#
_entry.id   fe0754b7d92ed17658aad84596a49430
#
_cell.length_a   1.000
_cell.length_b   1.000
_cell.length_c   1.000
_cell.angle_alpha   90.00
_cell.angle_beta   90.00
_cell.angle_gamma   90.00
#
_symmetry.space_group_name_H-M   'P 1'
#
loop_
_entity.id
_entity.type
_entity.pdbx_description
1 polymer ?
#
loop_
_entity_poly.entity_id
_entity_poly.type
_entity_poly.pdbx_seq_one_letter_code
_entity_poly.pdbx_strand_id
1 'polypeptide(L)'
;MYQISRSLGLVWLDLKVDKWFRLGLAVKLTFVVLLIPVVQQQWFLPFLAHFYESPSWTPWTTFLDHGGTDLGFPYGPAMFISHFPMTFIGWLLDQLFSSQYFLGLGFRLTLLFADLFLLLFLLQLFDSFWKNLIIFYWLSPLVLFITYWHGQTDIIPVTFFFIALSYLKQKSQKFGGIFLALSVAAKHSMLVGVPFLFIYLWLNRGLKSGFRRTLFYFIATLILFGGPLYFSSGFEAMAIHNPAAGKIFWLSINMGSDVFVYIIPIAYLLLLYFAWRMRRMNFDLLLATLGVAFSILIILTLAPPGWLLWLVPIYALHQSRS
;
A
#
# COMPACT_ATOMS: atom_id res chain seq x y z
N MET A 1 -9.64 -2.40 -29.02
CA MET A 1 -10.51 -3.54 -28.64
C MET A 1 -10.62 -3.51 -27.12
N TYR A 2 -11.77 -3.19 -26.53
CA TYR A 2 -11.96 -3.27 -25.07
C TYR A 2 -12.08 -4.74 -24.69
N GLN A 3 -11.02 -5.31 -24.12
CA GLN A 3 -11.16 -6.59 -23.43
C GLN A 3 -12.12 -6.35 -22.26
N ILE A 4 -13.24 -7.05 -22.24
CA ILE A 4 -14.14 -7.11 -21.09
C ILE A 4 -13.30 -7.72 -19.96
N SER A 5 -13.04 -6.95 -18.88
CA SER A 5 -12.31 -7.49 -17.75
C SER A 5 -13.07 -8.69 -17.18
N ARG A 6 -12.39 -9.82 -17.00
CA ARG A 6 -12.97 -10.99 -16.35
C ARG A 6 -13.49 -10.60 -14.96
N SER A 7 -14.62 -11.19 -14.56
CA SER A 7 -15.08 -11.02 -13.18
C SER A 7 -14.07 -11.65 -12.20
N LEU A 8 -13.90 -11.07 -11.04
CA LEU A 8 -12.98 -11.60 -9.99
C LEU A 8 -13.31 -13.06 -9.64
N GLY A 9 -14.60 -13.44 -9.70
CA GLY A 9 -15.01 -14.83 -9.47
C GLY A 9 -14.45 -15.81 -10.49
N LEU A 10 -14.42 -15.44 -11.78
CA LEU A 10 -13.82 -16.27 -12.82
C LEU A 10 -12.30 -16.37 -12.68
N VAL A 11 -11.65 -15.23 -12.36
CA VAL A 11 -10.21 -15.22 -12.07
C VAL A 11 -9.88 -16.16 -10.92
N TRP A 12 -10.68 -16.14 -9.85
CA TRP A 12 -10.50 -17.03 -8.70
C TRP A 12 -10.69 -18.51 -9.04
N LEU A 13 -11.69 -18.85 -9.86
CA LEU A 13 -11.94 -20.24 -10.26
C LEU A 13 -10.77 -20.86 -11.01
N ASP A 14 -10.13 -20.09 -11.89
CA ASP A 14 -8.94 -20.53 -12.61
C ASP A 14 -7.72 -20.59 -11.68
N LEU A 15 -7.57 -19.59 -10.79
CA LEU A 15 -6.42 -19.48 -9.90
C LEU A 15 -6.31 -20.66 -8.93
N LYS A 16 -7.42 -21.05 -8.31
CA LYS A 16 -7.42 -22.12 -7.30
C LYS A 16 -6.96 -23.48 -7.81
N VAL A 17 -7.01 -23.73 -9.14
CA VAL A 17 -6.56 -24.99 -9.76
C VAL A 17 -5.13 -24.92 -10.27
N ASP A 18 -4.53 -23.72 -10.34
CA ASP A 18 -3.15 -23.54 -10.81
C ASP A 18 -2.14 -24.09 -9.79
N LYS A 19 -1.18 -24.90 -10.29
CA LYS A 19 -0.19 -25.57 -9.43
C LYS A 19 0.80 -24.57 -8.78
N TRP A 20 1.18 -23.53 -9.50
CA TRP A 20 2.14 -22.55 -9.00
C TRP A 20 1.51 -21.61 -7.99
N PHE A 21 0.21 -21.28 -8.20
CA PHE A 21 -0.56 -20.56 -7.18
C PHE A 21 -0.65 -21.38 -5.89
N ARG A 22 -1.01 -22.65 -5.95
CA ARG A 22 -1.12 -23.53 -4.78
C ARG A 22 0.22 -23.70 -4.06
N LEU A 23 1.32 -23.85 -4.83
CA LEU A 23 2.66 -23.91 -4.25
C LEU A 23 2.99 -22.61 -3.50
N GLY A 24 2.80 -21.44 -4.11
CA GLY A 24 3.03 -20.15 -3.47
C GLY A 24 2.15 -19.94 -2.24
N LEU A 25 0.89 -20.35 -2.30
CA LEU A 25 -0.02 -20.29 -1.15
C LEU A 25 0.47 -21.17 0.01
N ALA A 26 0.91 -22.40 -0.28
CA ALA A 26 1.44 -23.29 0.72
C ALA A 26 2.69 -22.72 1.41
N VAL A 27 3.63 -22.18 0.63
CA VAL A 27 4.83 -21.51 1.16
C VAL A 27 4.46 -20.31 2.03
N LYS A 28 3.55 -19.44 1.57
CA LYS A 28 3.11 -18.26 2.31
C LYS A 28 2.37 -18.63 3.61
N LEU A 29 1.51 -19.65 3.58
CA LEU A 29 0.85 -20.17 4.77
C LEU A 29 1.86 -20.73 5.77
N THR A 30 2.88 -21.47 5.31
CA THR A 30 3.96 -21.94 6.16
C THR A 30 4.66 -20.77 6.83
N PHE A 31 4.99 -19.70 6.12
CA PHE A 31 5.61 -18.51 6.69
C PHE A 31 4.67 -17.80 7.68
N VAL A 32 3.39 -17.64 7.35
CA VAL A 32 2.38 -17.04 8.23
C VAL A 32 2.29 -17.77 9.57
N VAL A 33 2.35 -19.11 9.54
CA VAL A 33 2.23 -19.92 10.76
C VAL A 33 3.55 -19.98 11.52
N LEU A 34 4.69 -20.20 10.85
CA LEU A 34 5.94 -20.50 11.54
C LEU A 34 6.81 -19.29 11.85
N LEU A 35 6.75 -18.24 11.02
CA LEU A 35 7.61 -17.06 11.20
C LEU A 35 6.97 -16.04 12.14
N ILE A 36 7.81 -15.46 13.00
CA ILE A 36 7.42 -14.39 13.91
C ILE A 36 8.36 -13.20 13.67
N PRO A 37 8.01 -12.29 12.74
CA PRO A 37 8.88 -11.17 12.40
C PRO A 37 9.11 -10.22 13.57
N VAL A 38 10.37 -9.87 13.81
CA VAL A 38 10.79 -9.00 14.92
C VAL A 38 10.10 -7.63 14.85
N VAL A 39 9.98 -7.06 13.66
CA VAL A 39 9.31 -5.76 13.44
C VAL A 39 7.86 -5.78 13.93
N GLN A 40 7.14 -6.90 13.68
CA GLN A 40 5.77 -7.04 14.16
C GLN A 40 5.72 -7.11 15.68
N GLN A 41 6.57 -7.98 16.29
CA GLN A 41 6.59 -8.18 17.75
C GLN A 41 6.97 -6.93 18.53
N GLN A 42 7.98 -6.19 18.04
CA GLN A 42 8.50 -5.04 18.78
C GLN A 42 7.69 -3.75 18.57
N TRP A 43 7.00 -3.61 17.43
CA TRP A 43 6.36 -2.35 17.06
C TRP A 43 4.84 -2.49 16.89
N PHE A 44 4.38 -3.32 15.97
CA PHE A 44 2.97 -3.28 15.56
C PHE A 44 2.03 -3.99 16.53
N LEU A 45 2.42 -5.15 17.03
CA LEU A 45 1.58 -5.94 17.92
C LEU A 45 1.37 -5.28 19.30
N PRO A 46 2.37 -4.63 19.93
CA PRO A 46 2.15 -3.88 21.17
C PRO A 46 1.09 -2.78 21.04
N PHE A 47 1.09 -2.03 19.93
CA PHE A 47 0.08 -1.02 19.66
C PHE A 47 -1.33 -1.62 19.55
N LEU A 48 -1.48 -2.72 18.82
CA LEU A 48 -2.77 -3.39 18.65
C LEU A 48 -3.26 -4.04 19.94
N ALA A 49 -2.37 -4.70 20.69
CA ALA A 49 -2.70 -5.28 21.99
C ALA A 49 -3.20 -4.20 22.96
N HIS A 50 -2.46 -3.10 23.08
CA HIS A 50 -2.87 -1.96 23.91
C HIS A 50 -4.26 -1.44 23.54
N PHE A 51 -4.55 -1.31 22.24
CA PHE A 51 -5.87 -0.86 21.79
C PHE A 51 -6.99 -1.84 22.22
N TYR A 52 -6.77 -3.16 22.15
CA TYR A 52 -7.79 -4.13 22.56
C TYR A 52 -7.99 -4.18 24.07
N GLU A 53 -6.94 -3.93 24.85
CA GLU A 53 -7.02 -3.84 26.32
C GLU A 53 -7.65 -2.52 26.80
N SER A 54 -7.39 -1.44 26.09
CA SER A 54 -7.84 -0.07 26.42
C SER A 54 -8.37 0.65 25.19
N PRO A 55 -9.58 0.32 24.68
CA PRO A 55 -10.14 0.92 23.48
C PRO A 55 -10.32 2.43 23.62
N SER A 56 -9.88 3.18 22.61
CA SER A 56 -9.95 4.64 22.59
C SER A 56 -10.26 5.16 21.18
N TRP A 57 -10.87 6.34 21.12
CA TRP A 57 -11.07 7.07 19.87
C TRP A 57 -9.78 7.70 19.31
N THR A 58 -8.75 7.81 20.15
CA THR A 58 -7.43 8.33 19.82
C THR A 58 -6.33 7.29 20.16
N PRO A 59 -6.32 6.09 19.52
CA PRO A 59 -5.47 4.99 19.93
C PRO A 59 -3.97 5.30 19.84
N TRP A 60 -3.54 6.16 18.93
CA TRP A 60 -2.14 6.60 18.84
C TRP A 60 -1.73 7.44 20.05
N THR A 61 -2.60 8.37 20.49
CA THR A 61 -2.32 9.21 21.67
C THR A 61 -2.28 8.36 22.94
N THR A 62 -3.30 7.51 23.16
CA THR A 62 -3.33 6.67 24.36
C THR A 62 -2.16 5.69 24.42
N PHE A 63 -1.72 5.15 23.29
CA PHE A 63 -0.53 4.29 23.25
C PHE A 63 0.74 5.03 23.68
N LEU A 64 0.96 6.26 23.21
CA LEU A 64 2.12 7.07 23.59
C LEU A 64 2.05 7.50 25.08
N ASP A 65 0.87 7.88 25.57
CA ASP A 65 0.66 8.30 26.97
C ASP A 65 0.96 7.16 27.96
N HIS A 66 0.84 5.91 27.52
CA HIS A 66 1.20 4.73 28.31
C HIS A 66 2.64 4.23 28.04
N GLY A 67 3.50 5.08 27.48
CA GLY A 67 4.92 4.76 27.28
C GLY A 67 5.22 3.96 26.02
N GLY A 68 4.28 3.90 25.08
CA GLY A 68 4.51 3.30 23.75
C GLY A 68 5.52 4.10 22.94
N THR A 69 6.16 3.45 21.97
CA THR A 69 7.12 4.11 21.07
C THR A 69 6.41 4.78 19.88
N ASP A 70 6.95 5.91 19.40
CA ASP A 70 6.52 6.61 18.20
C ASP A 70 6.66 5.75 16.90
N LEU A 71 7.49 4.72 16.95
CA LEU A 71 7.62 3.73 15.88
C LEU A 71 6.57 2.60 15.95
N GLY A 72 5.75 2.55 17.00
CA GLY A 72 4.83 1.45 17.28
C GLY A 72 3.82 1.20 16.15
N PHE A 73 3.19 2.24 15.59
CA PHE A 73 2.27 2.08 14.47
C PHE A 73 2.25 3.34 13.59
N PRO A 74 3.28 3.61 12.78
CA PRO A 74 3.44 4.82 11.99
C PRO A 74 2.56 4.80 10.72
N TYR A 75 1.33 4.39 10.86
CA TYR A 75 0.37 4.19 9.78
C TYR A 75 -0.95 4.86 10.07
N GLY A 76 -1.72 5.08 9.00
CA GLY A 76 -3.02 5.72 9.11
C GLY A 76 -4.17 4.76 9.45
N PRO A 77 -5.37 5.31 9.64
CA PRO A 77 -6.54 4.57 10.11
C PRO A 77 -6.98 3.45 9.17
N ALA A 78 -6.81 3.59 7.86
CA ALA A 78 -7.16 2.52 6.93
C ALA A 78 -6.26 1.28 7.12
N MET A 79 -4.99 1.46 7.50
CA MET A 79 -4.10 0.35 7.89
C MET A 79 -4.61 -0.34 9.15
N PHE A 80 -4.92 0.44 10.19
CA PHE A 80 -5.43 -0.07 11.46
C PHE A 80 -6.73 -0.87 11.25
N ILE A 81 -7.71 -0.30 10.54
CA ILE A 81 -8.99 -0.95 10.24
C ILE A 81 -8.79 -2.23 9.40
N SER A 82 -7.81 -2.25 8.49
CA SER A 82 -7.52 -3.44 7.70
C SER A 82 -7.02 -4.61 8.57
N HIS A 83 -6.24 -4.32 9.60
CA HIS A 83 -5.76 -5.35 10.52
C HIS A 83 -6.82 -5.78 11.53
N PHE A 84 -7.74 -4.88 11.90
CA PHE A 84 -8.67 -5.06 13.01
C PHE A 84 -9.40 -6.43 13.01
N PRO A 85 -10.03 -6.91 11.93
CA PRO A 85 -10.84 -8.12 12.01
C PRO A 85 -10.06 -9.36 12.45
N MET A 86 -8.91 -9.62 11.80
CA MET A 86 -8.12 -10.81 12.07
C MET A 86 -7.31 -10.70 13.37
N THR A 87 -6.80 -9.52 13.69
CA THR A 87 -6.05 -9.30 14.91
C THR A 87 -6.96 -9.28 16.15
N PHE A 88 -8.19 -8.80 16.04
CA PHE A 88 -9.18 -8.89 17.12
C PHE A 88 -9.53 -10.33 17.44
N ILE A 89 -9.78 -11.16 16.42
CA ILE A 89 -10.01 -12.60 16.61
C ILE A 89 -8.76 -13.25 17.26
N GLY A 90 -7.56 -12.89 16.77
CA GLY A 90 -6.31 -13.39 17.35
C GLY A 90 -6.14 -13.01 18.82
N TRP A 91 -6.44 -11.75 19.16
CA TRP A 91 -6.39 -11.29 20.55
C TRP A 91 -7.38 -12.04 21.45
N LEU A 92 -8.62 -12.30 21.01
CA LEU A 92 -9.59 -13.10 21.75
C LEU A 92 -9.09 -14.53 21.97
N LEU A 93 -8.46 -15.14 20.98
CA LEU A 93 -7.87 -16.47 21.10
C LEU A 93 -6.68 -16.47 22.07
N ASP A 94 -5.85 -15.42 22.07
CA ASP A 94 -4.76 -15.28 23.05
C ASP A 94 -5.29 -15.19 24.49
N GLN A 95 -6.41 -14.47 24.72
CA GLN A 95 -7.07 -14.44 26.02
C GLN A 95 -7.62 -15.81 26.42
N LEU A 96 -8.24 -16.53 25.47
CA LEU A 96 -8.86 -17.84 25.74
C LEU A 96 -7.83 -18.92 26.05
N PHE A 97 -6.70 -18.93 25.32
CA PHE A 97 -5.66 -19.96 25.42
C PHE A 97 -4.44 -19.53 26.25
N SER A 98 -4.46 -18.34 26.88
CA SER A 98 -3.33 -17.74 27.59
C SER A 98 -2.04 -17.76 26.75
N SER A 99 -2.16 -17.37 25.49
CA SER A 99 -1.10 -17.36 24.48
C SER A 99 -0.71 -15.94 24.13
N GLN A 100 0.37 -15.76 23.38
CA GLN A 100 0.78 -14.50 22.74
C GLN A 100 1.02 -14.68 21.24
N TYR A 101 0.51 -15.75 20.66
CA TYR A 101 0.78 -16.17 19.29
C TYR A 101 -0.31 -15.73 18.30
N PHE A 102 -1.59 -15.79 18.72
CA PHE A 102 -2.72 -15.67 17.79
C PHE A 102 -2.95 -14.23 17.32
N LEU A 103 -2.65 -13.21 18.13
CA LEU A 103 -2.67 -11.81 17.71
C LEU A 103 -1.72 -11.61 16.51
N GLY A 104 -0.50 -12.11 16.63
CA GLY A 104 0.50 -12.07 15.56
C GLY A 104 0.10 -12.90 14.34
N LEU A 105 -0.54 -14.05 14.54
CA LEU A 105 -1.09 -14.87 13.47
C LEU A 105 -2.18 -14.08 12.69
N GLY A 106 -3.10 -13.43 13.40
CA GLY A 106 -4.14 -12.59 12.80
C GLY A 106 -3.54 -11.45 11.98
N PHE A 107 -2.48 -10.83 12.49
CA PHE A 107 -1.74 -9.78 11.75
C PHE A 107 -1.18 -10.32 10.43
N ARG A 108 -0.48 -11.45 10.46
CA ARG A 108 0.11 -12.08 9.26
C ARG A 108 -0.94 -12.60 8.27
N LEU A 109 -2.08 -13.09 8.76
CA LEU A 109 -3.20 -13.47 7.90
C LEU A 109 -3.78 -12.26 7.15
N THR A 110 -3.86 -11.09 7.79
CA THR A 110 -4.27 -9.85 7.10
C THR A 110 -3.34 -9.51 5.93
N LEU A 111 -2.02 -9.66 6.12
CA LEU A 111 -1.05 -9.45 5.05
C LEU A 111 -1.23 -10.46 3.91
N LEU A 112 -1.50 -11.73 4.22
CA LEU A 112 -1.77 -12.76 3.23
C LEU A 112 -3.04 -12.46 2.42
N PHE A 113 -4.10 -11.99 3.07
CA PHE A 113 -5.32 -11.58 2.36
C PHE A 113 -5.06 -10.38 1.45
N ALA A 114 -4.33 -9.37 1.92
CA ALA A 114 -3.97 -8.21 1.09
C ALA A 114 -3.15 -8.65 -0.14
N ASP A 115 -2.17 -9.52 0.04
CA ASP A 115 -1.34 -10.08 -1.03
C ASP A 115 -2.18 -10.88 -2.07
N LEU A 116 -3.12 -11.68 -1.59
CA LEU A 116 -4.04 -12.42 -2.45
C LEU A 116 -4.96 -11.47 -3.24
N PHE A 117 -5.52 -10.46 -2.59
CA PHE A 117 -6.33 -9.44 -3.27
C PHE A 117 -5.51 -8.69 -4.31
N LEU A 118 -4.26 -8.33 -4.00
CA LEU A 118 -3.38 -7.67 -4.97
C LEU A 118 -3.16 -8.57 -6.20
N LEU A 119 -2.85 -9.86 -6.02
CA LEU A 119 -2.73 -10.80 -7.13
C LEU A 119 -4.01 -10.83 -7.99
N LEU A 120 -5.19 -10.95 -7.37
CA LEU A 120 -6.47 -11.01 -8.09
C LEU A 120 -6.70 -9.76 -8.94
N PHE A 121 -6.40 -8.57 -8.41
CA PHE A 121 -6.55 -7.33 -9.16
C PHE A 121 -5.48 -7.13 -10.23
N LEU A 122 -4.26 -7.61 -10.02
CA LEU A 122 -3.23 -7.64 -11.07
C LEU A 122 -3.64 -8.55 -12.24
N LEU A 123 -4.17 -9.73 -11.95
CA LEU A 123 -4.69 -10.65 -12.96
C LEU A 123 -5.89 -10.07 -13.70
N GLN A 124 -6.78 -9.35 -13.01
CA GLN A 124 -7.90 -8.64 -13.63
C GLN A 124 -7.42 -7.50 -14.54
N LEU A 125 -6.36 -6.79 -14.15
CA LEU A 125 -5.78 -5.70 -14.95
C LEU A 125 -5.17 -6.20 -16.25
N PHE A 126 -4.57 -7.41 -16.24
CA PHE A 126 -3.76 -7.96 -17.33
C PHE A 126 -3.96 -9.46 -17.53
N ASP A 127 -5.19 -9.82 -17.89
CA ASP A 127 -5.65 -11.20 -18.07
C ASP A 127 -4.78 -12.06 -19.02
N SER A 128 -4.20 -11.45 -20.05
CA SER A 128 -3.36 -12.16 -21.03
C SER A 128 -2.01 -12.65 -20.49
N PHE A 129 -1.59 -12.20 -19.32
CA PHE A 129 -0.26 -12.50 -18.74
C PHE A 129 -0.33 -13.32 -17.45
N TRP A 130 -1.37 -14.07 -17.27
CA TRP A 130 -1.69 -14.87 -16.09
C TRP A 130 -0.51 -15.64 -15.50
N LYS A 131 0.12 -16.54 -16.29
CA LYS A 131 1.20 -17.41 -15.78
C LYS A 131 2.41 -16.62 -15.32
N ASN A 132 2.78 -15.61 -16.09
CA ASN A 132 3.93 -14.76 -15.79
C ASN A 132 3.70 -13.95 -14.51
N LEU A 133 2.46 -13.45 -14.27
CA LEU A 133 2.13 -12.74 -13.04
C LEU A 133 2.22 -13.64 -11.80
N ILE A 134 1.82 -14.92 -11.92
CA ILE A 134 2.02 -15.87 -10.81
C ILE A 134 3.52 -16.03 -10.53
N ILE A 135 4.36 -16.15 -11.54
CA ILE A 135 5.81 -16.33 -11.36
C ILE A 135 6.45 -15.06 -10.83
N PHE A 136 6.24 -13.90 -11.48
CA PHE A 136 6.96 -12.67 -11.16
C PHE A 136 6.42 -11.89 -9.97
N TYR A 137 5.14 -12.10 -9.61
CA TYR A 137 4.55 -11.44 -8.45
C TYR A 137 4.29 -12.42 -7.30
N TRP A 138 3.44 -13.45 -7.53
CA TRP A 138 2.99 -14.34 -6.45
C TRP A 138 4.11 -15.17 -5.83
N LEU A 139 5.03 -15.67 -6.66
CA LEU A 139 6.22 -16.41 -6.23
C LEU A 139 7.45 -15.51 -6.05
N SER A 140 7.31 -14.19 -6.12
CA SER A 140 8.43 -13.25 -5.99
C SER A 140 9.15 -13.42 -4.66
N PRO A 141 10.47 -13.66 -4.67
CA PRO A 141 11.28 -13.70 -3.45
C PRO A 141 11.22 -12.39 -2.65
N LEU A 142 11.08 -11.25 -3.33
CA LEU A 142 10.95 -9.95 -2.68
C LEU A 142 9.65 -9.85 -1.88
N VAL A 143 8.51 -10.29 -2.45
CA VAL A 143 7.23 -10.32 -1.72
C VAL A 143 7.34 -11.26 -0.52
N LEU A 144 7.91 -12.46 -0.70
CA LEU A 144 8.09 -13.43 0.38
C LEU A 144 8.96 -12.86 1.50
N PHE A 145 10.10 -12.28 1.15
CA PHE A 145 11.02 -11.71 2.13
C PHE A 145 10.42 -10.51 2.86
N ILE A 146 9.89 -9.52 2.12
CA ILE A 146 9.46 -8.26 2.73
C ILE A 146 8.18 -8.42 3.54
N THR A 147 7.19 -9.15 3.00
CA THR A 147 5.87 -9.28 3.64
C THR A 147 5.87 -10.32 4.75
N TYR A 148 6.50 -11.48 4.54
CA TYR A 148 6.35 -12.63 5.44
C TYR A 148 7.55 -12.87 6.33
N TRP A 149 8.79 -12.64 5.84
CA TRP A 149 9.99 -12.79 6.66
C TRP A 149 10.30 -11.55 7.48
N HIS A 150 10.37 -10.39 6.83
CA HIS A 150 10.62 -9.10 7.49
C HIS A 150 9.38 -8.56 8.20
N GLY A 151 8.18 -8.87 7.69
CA GLY A 151 6.91 -8.54 8.35
C GLY A 151 6.37 -7.13 8.08
N GLN A 152 6.76 -6.49 6.96
CA GLN A 152 6.29 -5.16 6.58
C GLN A 152 4.84 -5.16 6.08
N THR A 153 4.14 -4.07 6.37
CA THR A 153 2.70 -3.90 6.09
C THR A 153 2.41 -3.20 4.75
N ASP A 154 3.43 -2.80 4.00
CA ASP A 154 3.31 -2.03 2.76
C ASP A 154 2.46 -2.70 1.68
N ILE A 155 2.25 -4.01 1.78
CA ILE A 155 1.36 -4.75 0.88
C ILE A 155 -0.08 -4.22 0.92
N ILE A 156 -0.58 -3.74 2.07
CA ILE A 156 -1.96 -3.25 2.22
C ILE A 156 -2.21 -1.97 1.43
N PRO A 157 -1.44 -0.86 1.62
CA PRO A 157 -1.65 0.36 0.84
C PRO A 157 -1.40 0.15 -0.66
N VAL A 158 -0.45 -0.72 -1.03
CA VAL A 158 -0.21 -1.10 -2.42
C VAL A 158 -1.42 -1.84 -3.00
N THR A 159 -2.03 -2.75 -2.25
CA THR A 159 -3.26 -3.43 -2.67
C THR A 159 -4.38 -2.44 -2.96
N PHE A 160 -4.65 -1.51 -2.05
CA PHE A 160 -5.66 -0.47 -2.29
C PHE A 160 -5.33 0.39 -3.51
N PHE A 161 -4.05 0.72 -3.73
CA PHE A 161 -3.62 1.50 -4.88
C PHE A 161 -3.90 0.76 -6.20
N PHE A 162 -3.58 -0.53 -6.29
CA PHE A 162 -3.83 -1.32 -7.49
C PHE A 162 -5.32 -1.65 -7.71
N ILE A 163 -6.09 -1.79 -6.63
CA ILE A 163 -7.56 -1.85 -6.71
C ILE A 163 -8.10 -0.55 -7.33
N ALA A 164 -7.61 0.61 -6.88
CA ALA A 164 -7.98 1.90 -7.46
C ALA A 164 -7.66 1.97 -8.96
N LEU A 165 -6.44 1.57 -9.35
CA LEU A 165 -6.02 1.50 -10.76
C LEU A 165 -6.96 0.61 -11.59
N SER A 166 -7.34 -0.57 -11.06
CA SER A 166 -8.26 -1.48 -11.74
C SER A 166 -9.62 -0.84 -11.96
N TYR A 167 -10.20 -0.23 -10.95
CA TYR A 167 -11.49 0.45 -11.07
C TYR A 167 -11.43 1.65 -12.01
N LEU A 168 -10.36 2.45 -11.97
CA LEU A 168 -10.20 3.61 -12.89
C LEU A 168 -10.04 3.15 -14.33
N LYS A 169 -9.33 2.06 -14.60
CA LYS A 169 -9.24 1.46 -15.93
C LYS A 169 -10.60 0.99 -16.44
N GLN A 170 -11.45 0.47 -15.56
CA GLN A 170 -12.83 0.06 -15.84
C GLN A 170 -13.83 1.22 -15.85
N LYS A 171 -13.36 2.48 -15.74
CA LYS A 171 -14.18 3.70 -15.68
C LYS A 171 -15.12 3.77 -14.47
N SER A 172 -14.82 3.05 -13.40
CA SER A 172 -15.57 3.12 -12.12
C SER A 172 -14.93 4.17 -11.21
N GLN A 173 -15.30 5.43 -11.41
CA GLN A 173 -14.68 6.58 -10.74
C GLN A 173 -14.96 6.62 -9.23
N LYS A 174 -16.12 6.13 -8.80
CA LYS A 174 -16.49 6.06 -7.38
C LYS A 174 -15.51 5.17 -6.62
N PHE A 175 -15.43 3.91 -7.00
CA PHE A 175 -14.54 2.95 -6.33
C PHE A 175 -13.07 3.28 -6.55
N GLY A 176 -12.69 3.78 -7.74
CA GLY A 176 -11.34 4.28 -7.98
C GLY A 176 -10.93 5.38 -7.01
N GLY A 177 -11.79 6.36 -6.74
CA GLY A 177 -11.54 7.43 -5.76
C GLY A 177 -11.47 6.92 -4.33
N ILE A 178 -12.41 6.04 -3.93
CA ILE A 178 -12.45 5.46 -2.58
C ILE A 178 -11.17 4.66 -2.29
N PHE A 179 -10.80 3.72 -3.15
CA PHE A 179 -9.62 2.87 -2.91
C PHE A 179 -8.31 3.64 -3.01
N LEU A 180 -8.24 4.68 -3.86
CA LEU A 180 -7.09 5.58 -3.88
C LEU A 180 -6.92 6.32 -2.56
N ALA A 181 -8.03 6.80 -1.97
CA ALA A 181 -8.02 7.44 -0.66
C ALA A 181 -7.65 6.45 0.46
N LEU A 182 -8.19 5.23 0.44
CA LEU A 182 -7.83 4.18 1.41
C LEU A 182 -6.33 3.83 1.34
N SER A 183 -5.74 3.82 0.16
CA SER A 183 -4.30 3.63 -0.01
C SER A 183 -3.50 4.73 0.73
N VAL A 184 -3.87 6.00 0.54
CA VAL A 184 -3.24 7.14 1.23
C VAL A 184 -3.54 7.14 2.72
N ALA A 185 -4.79 6.85 3.11
CA ALA A 185 -5.21 6.76 4.50
C ALA A 185 -4.59 5.56 5.24
N ALA A 186 -4.13 4.53 4.53
CA ALA A 186 -3.32 3.47 5.11
C ALA A 186 -1.85 3.89 5.29
N LYS A 187 -1.28 4.57 4.28
CA LYS A 187 0.10 5.06 4.32
C LYS A 187 0.26 6.33 3.47
N HIS A 188 0.58 7.44 4.10
CA HIS A 188 0.66 8.76 3.46
C HIS A 188 1.61 8.81 2.25
N SER A 189 2.68 8.01 2.26
CA SER A 189 3.62 7.95 1.13
C SER A 189 3.00 7.51 -0.19
N MET A 190 1.84 6.85 -0.18
CA MET A 190 1.10 6.54 -1.42
C MET A 190 0.58 7.80 -2.13
N LEU A 191 0.55 8.95 -1.45
CA LEU A 191 0.21 10.26 -2.04
C LEU A 191 1.12 10.58 -3.24
N VAL A 192 2.34 10.07 -3.26
CA VAL A 192 3.29 10.24 -4.38
C VAL A 192 2.72 9.78 -5.72
N GLY A 193 1.93 8.71 -5.74
CA GLY A 193 1.30 8.22 -6.98
C GLY A 193 0.06 9.00 -7.42
N VAL A 194 -0.59 9.70 -6.49
CA VAL A 194 -1.91 10.32 -6.71
C VAL A 194 -1.93 11.37 -7.83
N PRO A 195 -1.00 12.34 -7.91
CA PRO A 195 -1.00 13.35 -8.97
C PRO A 195 -0.94 12.73 -10.37
N PHE A 196 -0.17 11.66 -10.57
CA PHE A 196 -0.06 11.00 -11.87
C PHE A 196 -1.37 10.34 -12.30
N LEU A 197 -2.15 9.77 -11.35
CA LEU A 197 -3.48 9.24 -11.64
C LEU A 197 -4.44 10.35 -12.05
N PHE A 198 -4.41 11.49 -11.39
CA PHE A 198 -5.24 12.64 -11.75
C PHE A 198 -4.83 13.24 -13.10
N ILE A 199 -3.53 13.31 -13.40
CA ILE A 199 -3.03 13.70 -14.74
C ILE A 199 -3.52 12.71 -15.80
N TYR A 200 -3.44 11.41 -15.54
CA TYR A 200 -3.95 10.38 -16.44
C TYR A 200 -5.46 10.57 -16.74
N LEU A 201 -6.27 10.79 -15.71
CA LEU A 201 -7.71 11.04 -15.89
C LEU A 201 -7.97 12.33 -16.68
N TRP A 202 -7.19 13.37 -16.42
CA TRP A 202 -7.33 14.67 -17.09
C TRP A 202 -6.96 14.65 -18.56
N LEU A 203 -5.85 13.99 -18.92
CA LEU A 203 -5.33 13.93 -20.28
C LEU A 203 -6.14 12.99 -21.19
N ASN A 204 -6.90 12.04 -20.62
CA ASN A 204 -7.70 11.11 -21.39
C ASN A 204 -9.14 11.62 -21.56
N ARG A 205 -9.50 12.04 -22.77
CA ARG A 205 -10.84 12.60 -23.08
C ARG A 205 -11.98 11.70 -22.62
N GLY A 206 -11.85 10.38 -22.78
CA GLY A 206 -12.84 9.38 -22.36
C GLY A 206 -12.97 9.18 -20.84
N LEU A 207 -12.04 9.71 -20.04
CA LEU A 207 -12.02 9.62 -18.58
C LEU A 207 -12.17 10.99 -17.89
N LYS A 208 -12.01 12.07 -18.63
CA LYS A 208 -12.02 13.45 -18.11
C LYS A 208 -13.32 13.80 -17.38
N SER A 209 -14.47 13.32 -17.86
CA SER A 209 -15.76 13.50 -17.17
C SER A 209 -15.79 12.84 -15.78
N GLY A 210 -15.00 11.78 -15.58
CA GLY A 210 -14.86 11.09 -14.32
C GLY A 210 -13.91 11.74 -13.32
N PHE A 211 -13.06 12.68 -13.76
CA PHE A 211 -12.07 13.35 -12.92
C PHE A 211 -12.69 13.96 -11.65
N ARG A 212 -13.70 14.83 -11.82
CA ARG A 212 -14.37 15.49 -10.67
C ARG A 212 -15.01 14.48 -9.72
N ARG A 213 -15.61 13.42 -10.27
CA ARG A 213 -16.24 12.37 -9.45
C ARG A 213 -15.18 11.58 -8.66
N THR A 214 -14.08 11.19 -9.30
CA THR A 214 -12.97 10.51 -8.61
C THR A 214 -12.39 11.40 -7.52
N LEU A 215 -12.15 12.68 -7.81
CA LEU A 215 -11.63 13.65 -6.85
C LEU A 215 -12.59 13.82 -5.64
N PHE A 216 -13.89 13.93 -5.89
CA PHE A 216 -14.90 14.03 -4.83
C PHE A 216 -14.85 12.81 -3.89
N TYR A 217 -14.90 11.59 -4.42
CA TYR A 217 -14.84 10.39 -3.60
C TYR A 217 -13.50 10.21 -2.90
N PHE A 218 -12.40 10.60 -3.53
CA PHE A 218 -11.08 10.62 -2.92
C PHE A 218 -11.05 11.54 -1.69
N ILE A 219 -11.46 12.80 -1.85
CA ILE A 219 -11.46 13.79 -0.75
C ILE A 219 -12.44 13.37 0.35
N ALA A 220 -13.67 12.99 -0.01
CA ALA A 220 -14.69 12.59 0.96
C ALA A 220 -14.22 11.38 1.80
N THR A 221 -13.57 10.41 1.18
CA THR A 221 -13.04 9.24 1.90
C THR A 221 -11.84 9.62 2.78
N LEU A 222 -10.94 10.49 2.33
CA LEU A 222 -9.83 10.99 3.16
C LEU A 222 -10.35 11.75 4.39
N ILE A 223 -11.37 12.59 4.23
CA ILE A 223 -11.99 13.32 5.36
C ILE A 223 -12.64 12.34 6.31
N LEU A 224 -13.36 11.34 5.81
CA LEU A 224 -14.03 10.34 6.64
C LEU A 224 -13.03 9.53 7.48
N PHE A 225 -11.95 9.07 6.88
CA PHE A 225 -10.98 8.19 7.54
C PHE A 225 -9.90 8.96 8.31
N GLY A 226 -9.47 10.12 7.82
CA GLY A 226 -8.37 10.90 8.37
C GLY A 226 -8.83 12.07 9.26
N GLY A 227 -9.95 12.68 8.92
CA GLY A 227 -10.40 13.94 9.55
C GLY A 227 -10.36 13.95 11.08
N PRO A 228 -11.03 13.00 11.76
CA PRO A 228 -11.03 12.98 13.23
C PRO A 228 -9.65 12.76 13.85
N LEU A 229 -8.75 12.06 13.16
CA LEU A 229 -7.43 11.66 13.67
C LEU A 229 -6.34 12.71 13.47
N TYR A 230 -6.54 13.64 12.53
CA TYR A 230 -5.62 14.78 12.38
C TYR A 230 -5.61 15.73 13.60
N PHE A 231 -6.59 15.60 14.49
CA PHE A 231 -6.63 16.31 15.78
C PHE A 231 -6.02 15.48 16.93
N SER A 232 -5.45 14.32 16.66
CA SER A 232 -4.79 13.46 17.65
C SER A 232 -3.29 13.74 17.64
N SER A 233 -2.75 14.25 18.74
CA SER A 233 -1.31 14.51 18.90
C SER A 233 -0.45 13.27 18.69
N GLY A 234 -0.91 12.12 19.15
CA GLY A 234 -0.22 10.84 18.93
C GLY A 234 -0.20 10.41 17.47
N PHE A 235 -1.30 10.62 16.75
CA PHE A 235 -1.34 10.35 15.31
C PHE A 235 -0.39 11.29 14.55
N GLU A 236 -0.36 12.56 14.91
CA GLU A 236 0.55 13.53 14.34
C GLU A 236 2.01 13.10 14.55
N ALA A 237 2.38 12.73 15.78
CA ALA A 237 3.74 12.30 16.13
C ALA A 237 4.15 11.01 15.41
N MET A 238 3.30 9.97 15.45
CA MET A 238 3.65 8.64 14.94
C MET A 238 3.53 8.52 13.41
N ALA A 239 2.50 9.12 12.80
CA ALA A 239 2.18 8.88 11.40
C ALA A 239 2.54 10.07 10.48
N ILE A 240 2.32 11.32 10.92
CA ILE A 240 2.57 12.52 10.10
C ILE A 240 4.04 12.92 10.20
N HIS A 241 4.57 13.07 11.41
CA HIS A 241 5.96 13.48 11.66
C HIS A 241 6.93 12.30 11.75
N ASN A 242 6.58 11.17 11.13
CA ASN A 242 7.46 10.00 11.10
C ASN A 242 8.81 10.36 10.47
N PRO A 243 9.96 10.00 11.10
CA PRO A 243 11.29 10.30 10.59
C PRO A 243 11.56 9.81 9.16
N ALA A 244 10.86 8.75 8.72
CA ALA A 244 10.99 8.27 7.36
C ALA A 244 10.48 9.28 6.30
N ALA A 245 9.54 10.16 6.65
CA ALA A 245 9.05 11.21 5.75
C ALA A 245 10.14 12.27 5.46
N GLY A 246 10.99 12.57 6.43
CA GLY A 246 12.11 13.53 6.28
C GLY A 246 13.21 13.08 5.32
N LYS A 247 13.28 11.77 4.98
CA LYS A 247 14.33 11.24 4.09
C LYS A 247 14.33 11.85 2.69
N ILE A 248 13.20 12.38 2.23
CA ILE A 248 13.13 13.07 0.93
C ILE A 248 14.00 14.33 0.86
N PHE A 249 14.39 14.88 2.01
CA PHE A 249 15.25 16.08 2.12
C PHE A 249 16.72 15.75 2.42
N TRP A 250 17.10 14.48 2.58
CA TRP A 250 18.48 14.12 2.91
C TRP A 250 19.46 14.38 1.78
N LEU A 251 19.04 14.14 0.53
CA LEU A 251 19.88 14.39 -0.62
C LEU A 251 19.72 15.85 -1.05
N SER A 252 20.66 16.69 -0.60
CA SER A 252 20.62 18.12 -0.89
C SER A 252 22.01 18.65 -1.26
N ILE A 253 22.02 19.74 -2.03
CA ILE A 253 23.22 20.51 -2.38
C ILE A 253 23.15 21.84 -1.60
N ASN A 254 24.13 22.13 -0.76
CA ASN A 254 24.26 23.43 -0.09
C ASN A 254 24.83 24.44 -1.09
N MET A 255 24.07 25.51 -1.35
CA MET A 255 24.44 26.61 -2.26
C MET A 255 25.07 27.79 -1.52
N GLY A 256 25.30 27.67 -0.21
CA GLY A 256 25.76 28.73 0.65
C GLY A 256 24.63 29.53 1.34
N SER A 257 24.94 30.24 2.40
CA SER A 257 23.97 31.07 3.15
C SER A 257 22.68 30.34 3.55
N ASP A 258 22.80 29.08 3.99
CA ASP A 258 21.70 28.22 4.42
C ASP A 258 20.64 27.91 3.31
N VAL A 259 21.02 28.10 2.06
CA VAL A 259 20.19 27.74 0.89
C VAL A 259 20.49 26.32 0.44
N PHE A 260 19.48 25.45 0.47
CA PHE A 260 19.59 24.05 0.07
C PHE A 260 18.74 23.75 -1.18
N VAL A 261 19.31 23.03 -2.11
CA VAL A 261 18.62 22.47 -3.29
C VAL A 261 18.36 20.98 -3.04
N TYR A 262 17.11 20.61 -2.84
CA TYR A 262 16.70 19.25 -2.54
C TYR A 262 16.47 18.43 -3.81
N ILE A 263 17.32 17.46 -4.07
CA ILE A 263 17.38 16.71 -5.34
C ILE A 263 16.11 15.87 -5.55
N ILE A 264 15.62 15.18 -4.52
CA ILE A 264 14.46 14.28 -4.65
C ILE A 264 13.17 15.05 -4.97
N PRO A 265 12.80 16.12 -4.22
CA PRO A 265 11.65 16.96 -4.58
C PRO A 265 11.76 17.54 -6.00
N ILE A 266 12.94 18.00 -6.42
CA ILE A 266 13.14 18.56 -7.77
C ILE A 266 12.93 17.48 -8.82
N ALA A 267 13.55 16.31 -8.67
CA ALA A 267 13.38 15.19 -9.62
C ALA A 267 11.90 14.77 -9.73
N TYR A 268 11.21 14.71 -8.60
CA TYR A 268 9.78 14.41 -8.58
C TYR A 268 8.94 15.49 -9.28
N LEU A 269 9.19 16.77 -9.03
CA LEU A 269 8.48 17.89 -9.67
C LEU A 269 8.76 17.95 -11.19
N LEU A 270 9.99 17.66 -11.62
CA LEU A 270 10.32 17.53 -13.04
C LEU A 270 9.56 16.38 -13.68
N LEU A 271 9.50 15.21 -13.05
CA LEU A 271 8.72 14.08 -13.56
C LEU A 271 7.23 14.45 -13.67
N LEU A 272 6.70 15.14 -12.65
CA LEU A 272 5.31 15.60 -12.65
C LEU A 272 5.04 16.60 -13.77
N TYR A 273 5.96 17.54 -14.01
CA TYR A 273 5.89 18.48 -15.10
C TYR A 273 5.90 17.78 -16.46
N PHE A 274 6.81 16.82 -16.68
CA PHE A 274 6.84 16.04 -17.91
C PHE A 274 5.56 15.24 -18.11
N ALA A 275 5.04 14.60 -17.08
CA ALA A 275 3.77 13.88 -17.12
C ALA A 275 2.60 14.82 -17.53
N TRP A 276 2.56 16.02 -16.96
CA TRP A 276 1.57 17.05 -17.30
C TRP A 276 1.68 17.54 -18.75
N ARG A 277 2.91 17.65 -19.28
CA ARG A 277 3.17 18.12 -20.66
C ARG A 277 2.87 17.10 -21.73
N MET A 278 2.61 15.85 -21.39
CA MET A 278 2.23 14.82 -22.36
C MET A 278 0.90 15.18 -23.02
N ARG A 279 0.82 14.98 -24.35
CA ARG A 279 -0.45 15.20 -25.07
C ARG A 279 -1.52 14.17 -24.73
N ARG A 280 -1.08 12.93 -24.44
CA ARG A 280 -1.93 11.80 -24.08
C ARG A 280 -1.12 10.80 -23.25
N MET A 281 -1.69 10.36 -22.17
CA MET A 281 -1.10 9.33 -21.30
C MET A 281 -1.96 8.06 -21.41
N ASN A 282 -1.44 6.98 -21.99
CA ASN A 282 -2.09 5.69 -21.95
C ASN A 282 -1.84 5.00 -20.61
N PHE A 283 -2.48 3.85 -20.35
CA PHE A 283 -2.35 3.14 -19.09
C PHE A 283 -0.93 2.61 -18.84
N ASP A 284 -0.24 2.17 -19.89
CA ASP A 284 1.13 1.66 -19.79
C ASP A 284 2.12 2.76 -19.45
N LEU A 285 1.93 3.94 -20.04
CA LEU A 285 2.74 5.12 -19.73
C LEU A 285 2.47 5.63 -18.30
N LEU A 286 1.22 5.53 -17.80
CA LEU A 286 0.91 5.78 -16.41
C LEU A 286 1.69 4.84 -15.49
N LEU A 287 1.68 3.52 -15.76
CA LEU A 287 2.42 2.54 -14.96
C LEU A 287 3.93 2.80 -14.99
N ALA A 288 4.49 3.10 -16.17
CA ALA A 288 5.91 3.47 -16.30
C ALA A 288 6.24 4.73 -15.48
N THR A 289 5.40 5.76 -15.56
CA THR A 289 5.60 7.02 -14.83
C THR A 289 5.51 6.78 -13.30
N LEU A 290 4.56 5.97 -12.84
CA LEU A 290 4.47 5.55 -11.43
C LEU A 290 5.70 4.76 -11.00
N GLY A 291 6.19 3.85 -11.85
CA GLY A 291 7.43 3.10 -11.61
C GLY A 291 8.62 4.03 -11.42
N VAL A 292 8.78 5.04 -12.29
CA VAL A 292 9.85 6.04 -12.15
C VAL A 292 9.67 6.87 -10.87
N ALA A 293 8.44 7.33 -10.56
CA ALA A 293 8.16 8.14 -9.38
C ALA A 293 8.53 7.39 -8.08
N PHE A 294 8.10 6.15 -7.95
CA PHE A 294 8.45 5.32 -6.79
C PHE A 294 9.94 4.96 -6.77
N SER A 295 10.57 4.72 -7.94
CA SER A 295 12.01 4.43 -8.03
C SER A 295 12.86 5.60 -7.55
N ILE A 296 12.52 6.83 -7.93
CA ILE A 296 13.21 8.06 -7.46
C ILE A 296 13.24 8.08 -5.92
N LEU A 297 12.10 7.85 -5.28
CA LEU A 297 12.04 7.83 -3.82
C LEU A 297 12.85 6.68 -3.24
N ILE A 298 12.63 5.45 -3.69
CA ILE A 298 13.24 4.26 -3.10
C ILE A 298 14.76 4.27 -3.23
N ILE A 299 15.28 4.64 -4.40
CA ILE A 299 16.71 4.62 -4.67
C ILE A 299 17.43 5.76 -3.96
N LEU A 300 16.84 6.97 -4.00
CA LEU A 300 17.53 8.17 -3.51
C LEU A 300 17.35 8.41 -2.00
N THR A 301 16.39 7.74 -1.34
CA THR A 301 16.18 7.90 0.13
C THR A 301 16.80 6.80 0.97
N LEU A 302 17.49 5.81 0.37
CA LEU A 302 17.90 4.59 1.08
C LEU A 302 16.71 3.99 1.85
N ALA A 303 15.64 3.72 1.12
CA ALA A 303 14.34 3.34 1.65
C ALA A 303 14.39 2.03 2.46
N PRO A 304 13.57 1.89 3.51
CA PRO A 304 13.41 0.62 4.18
C PRO A 304 12.83 -0.45 3.22
N PRO A 305 13.10 -1.74 3.45
CA PRO A 305 12.70 -2.82 2.54
C PRO A 305 11.24 -2.80 2.13
N GLY A 306 10.34 -2.37 3.02
CA GLY A 306 8.90 -2.28 2.75
C GLY A 306 8.54 -1.46 1.52
N TRP A 307 9.27 -0.39 1.22
CA TRP A 307 9.00 0.48 0.08
C TRP A 307 9.22 -0.21 -1.27
N LEU A 308 10.07 -1.23 -1.34
CA LEU A 308 10.25 -2.02 -2.57
C LEU A 308 8.94 -2.67 -3.04
N LEU A 309 7.99 -2.96 -2.13
CA LEU A 309 6.67 -3.47 -2.50
C LEU A 309 5.87 -2.53 -3.40
N TRP A 310 6.15 -1.22 -3.38
CA TRP A 310 5.48 -0.26 -4.27
C TRP A 310 5.84 -0.49 -5.75
N LEU A 311 7.03 -1.03 -6.00
CA LEU A 311 7.55 -1.29 -7.35
C LEU A 311 7.26 -2.72 -7.83
N VAL A 312 7.24 -3.70 -6.93
CA VAL A 312 7.14 -5.11 -7.30
C VAL A 312 5.96 -5.40 -8.24
N PRO A 313 4.72 -4.91 -7.99
CA PRO A 313 3.61 -5.14 -8.93
C PRO A 313 3.84 -4.51 -10.30
N ILE A 314 4.46 -3.33 -10.37
CA ILE A 314 4.75 -2.62 -11.62
C ILE A 314 5.80 -3.41 -12.44
N TYR A 315 6.87 -3.87 -11.78
CA TYR A 315 7.89 -4.71 -12.44
C TYR A 315 7.32 -6.05 -12.86
N ALA A 316 6.52 -6.70 -12.03
CA ALA A 316 5.86 -7.95 -12.38
C ALA A 316 4.97 -7.80 -13.62
N LEU A 317 4.22 -6.70 -13.71
CA LEU A 317 3.40 -6.36 -14.88
C LEU A 317 4.28 -6.12 -16.13
N HIS A 318 5.41 -5.46 -15.97
CA HIS A 318 6.33 -5.20 -17.09
C HIS A 318 6.97 -6.50 -17.59
N GLN A 319 7.56 -7.29 -16.69
CA GLN A 319 8.18 -8.58 -17.01
C GLN A 319 7.19 -9.60 -17.57
N SER A 320 5.93 -9.53 -17.18
CA SER A 320 4.90 -10.42 -17.70
C SER A 320 4.62 -10.22 -19.19
N ARG A 321 4.99 -9.07 -19.75
CA ARG A 321 4.77 -8.70 -21.15
C ARG A 321 5.96 -8.97 -22.05
N SER A 322 7.14 -9.15 -21.47
CA SER A 322 8.39 -9.54 -22.15
C SER A 322 8.37 -11.02 -22.46
#